data_de89a619c4841b21d872d3e4de673ae4
#
_entry.id   de89a619c4841b21d872d3e4de673ae4
#
_cell.length_a   1.000
_cell.length_b   1.000
_cell.length_c   1.000
_cell.angle_alpha   90.00
_cell.angle_beta   90.00
_cell.angle_gamma   90.00
#
_symmetry.space_group_name_H-M   'P 1'
#
loop_
_entity.id
_entity.type
_entity.pdbx_description
1 polymer ?
#
loop_
_entity_poly.entity_id
_entity_poly.type
_entity_poly.pdbx_seq_one_letter_code
_entity_poly.pdbx_strand_id
1 'polypeptide(L)'
;MRHVLLLIAFLIAGAIPHQAQTPRPKVKILIEIRPEVNYVTHLYTLAELGFSDSTYAAKYGNTLPKAAIDTLQKYKKYLTFGQGEGGMLAGPFFFGVSAENIPNVDSMHVVMNVALNEGKKANAPVDVMAAVRAIANVYVAHYDAYLKNIYPQVKADMEERRQMLSQRMQKLSFVKDWERVTGYTWRRGDYHWLLYRAGQKGPSYNNLNDSTNTVWYNQDIDYQLAMFSHEFGIFLMQDSIDPIVEEFKEYTRKLDSDHDLTYVPWSAFESLACWYNCKIAGRKTADYHAFGEADVKTFCQIFDSLSKDGISDPAELYRKGVKEYLNY
;
A
#
# COMPACT_ATOMS: atom_id res chain seq x y z
N MET A 1 62.72 -46.15 -23.99
CA MET A 1 61.75 -45.48 -24.85
C MET A 1 60.56 -45.18 -23.98
N ARG A 2 60.43 -43.92 -23.48
CA ARG A 2 59.36 -43.49 -22.61
C ARG A 2 58.47 -42.61 -23.44
N HIS A 3 57.17 -42.99 -23.58
CA HIS A 3 56.19 -42.24 -24.29
C HIS A 3 55.75 -41.00 -23.41
N VAL A 4 56.00 -39.84 -23.96
CA VAL A 4 55.48 -38.60 -23.43
C VAL A 4 54.08 -38.45 -24.01
N LEU A 5 53.03 -38.60 -23.15
CA LEU A 5 51.66 -38.28 -23.47
C LEU A 5 51.46 -36.79 -23.17
N LEU A 6 51.39 -35.99 -24.23
CA LEU A 6 50.97 -34.60 -24.15
C LEU A 6 49.45 -34.56 -23.91
N LEU A 7 49.05 -34.21 -22.71
CA LEU A 7 47.65 -33.84 -22.38
C LEU A 7 47.41 -32.43 -22.89
N ILE A 8 46.78 -32.31 -24.05
CA ILE A 8 46.20 -31.04 -24.52
C ILE A 8 44.89 -30.86 -23.77
N ALA A 9 44.92 -30.07 -22.67
CA ALA A 9 43.71 -29.58 -22.02
C ALA A 9 43.10 -28.52 -22.93
N PHE A 10 42.05 -28.90 -23.66
CA PHE A 10 41.18 -27.96 -24.31
C PHE A 10 40.43 -27.19 -23.22
N LEU A 11 40.89 -26.01 -22.90
CA LEU A 11 40.11 -24.96 -22.25
C LEU A 11 39.01 -24.50 -23.22
N ILE A 12 37.91 -25.25 -23.26
CA ILE A 12 36.67 -24.73 -23.77
C ILE A 12 36.17 -23.74 -22.70
N ALA A 13 36.68 -22.51 -22.77
CA ALA A 13 36.01 -21.40 -22.17
C ALA A 13 34.66 -21.27 -22.90
N GLY A 14 33.69 -22.00 -22.40
CA GLY A 14 32.31 -21.80 -22.82
C GLY A 14 31.97 -20.35 -22.53
N ALA A 15 32.05 -19.52 -23.56
CA ALA A 15 31.44 -18.23 -23.55
C ALA A 15 29.92 -18.48 -23.34
N ILE A 16 29.52 -18.46 -22.07
CA ILE A 16 28.09 -18.33 -21.74
C ILE A 16 27.70 -17.08 -22.53
N PRO A 17 26.80 -17.18 -23.52
CA PRO A 17 26.35 -16.00 -24.21
C PRO A 17 25.79 -15.09 -23.12
N HIS A 18 26.44 -13.97 -22.91
CA HIS A 18 25.83 -12.88 -22.16
C HIS A 18 24.54 -12.59 -22.92
N GLN A 19 23.44 -13.21 -22.48
CA GLN A 19 22.13 -12.79 -22.94
C GLN A 19 22.12 -11.30 -22.66
N ALA A 20 22.19 -10.52 -23.76
CA ALA A 20 22.05 -9.09 -23.67
C ALA A 20 20.76 -8.86 -22.87
N GLN A 21 20.91 -8.45 -21.62
CA GLN A 21 19.75 -8.18 -20.77
C GLN A 21 18.97 -7.14 -21.54
N THR A 22 17.80 -7.53 -22.02
CA THR A 22 16.84 -6.60 -22.59
C THR A 22 16.77 -5.41 -21.62
N PRO A 23 16.97 -4.17 -22.10
CA PRO A 23 16.95 -3.00 -21.24
C PRO A 23 15.65 -3.06 -20.41
N ARG A 24 15.79 -3.14 -19.10
CA ARG A 24 14.62 -3.17 -18.22
C ARG A 24 13.78 -1.92 -18.50
N PRO A 25 12.47 -2.05 -18.68
CA PRO A 25 11.62 -0.89 -18.80
C PRO A 25 11.84 -0.01 -17.57
N LYS A 26 12.09 1.27 -17.79
CA LYS A 26 12.27 2.23 -16.71
C LYS A 26 10.93 2.32 -15.96
N VAL A 27 10.93 2.00 -14.69
CA VAL A 27 9.75 2.17 -13.82
C VAL A 27 9.26 3.60 -13.91
N LYS A 28 8.02 3.78 -14.29
CA LYS A 28 7.36 5.08 -14.25
C LYS A 28 6.64 5.23 -12.93
N ILE A 29 6.76 6.42 -12.38
CA ILE A 29 6.01 6.83 -11.21
C ILE A 29 4.95 7.80 -11.70
N LEU A 30 3.69 7.39 -11.54
CA LEU A 30 2.55 8.10 -12.07
C LEU A 30 1.79 8.74 -10.91
N ILE A 31 1.73 10.07 -10.89
CA ILE A 31 0.92 10.82 -9.94
C ILE A 31 -0.39 11.18 -10.63
N GLU A 32 -1.48 10.60 -10.14
CA GLU A 32 -2.74 10.61 -10.86
C GLU A 32 -3.90 11.12 -9.99
N ILE A 33 -4.91 11.63 -10.64
CA ILE A 33 -6.20 11.99 -10.05
C ILE A 33 -7.23 11.15 -10.80
N ARG A 34 -7.72 10.08 -10.14
CA ARG A 34 -8.70 9.16 -10.74
C ARG A 34 -10.10 9.45 -10.20
N PRO A 35 -11.13 9.39 -11.05
CA PRO A 35 -12.48 9.67 -10.61
C PRO A 35 -13.01 8.65 -9.61
N GLU A 36 -12.68 7.37 -9.75
CA GLU A 36 -13.14 6.28 -8.89
C GLU A 36 -12.67 6.49 -7.44
N VAL A 37 -11.37 6.76 -7.25
CA VAL A 37 -10.78 7.05 -5.94
C VAL A 37 -11.46 8.25 -5.29
N ASN A 38 -11.64 9.31 -6.06
CA ASN A 38 -12.24 10.53 -5.56
C ASN A 38 -13.73 10.38 -5.28
N TYR A 39 -14.41 9.49 -6.01
CA TYR A 39 -15.80 9.18 -5.72
C TYR A 39 -15.97 8.34 -4.46
N VAL A 40 -15.14 7.33 -4.25
CA VAL A 40 -15.15 6.55 -3.01
C VAL A 40 -14.92 7.47 -1.80
N THR A 41 -13.90 8.33 -1.85
CA THR A 41 -13.64 9.27 -0.74
C THR A 41 -14.75 10.32 -0.57
N HIS A 42 -15.42 10.73 -1.65
CA HIS A 42 -16.62 11.55 -1.60
C HIS A 42 -17.74 10.87 -0.81
N LEU A 43 -18.05 9.60 -1.12
CA LEU A 43 -19.05 8.82 -0.39
C LEU A 43 -18.69 8.66 1.09
N TYR A 44 -17.40 8.33 1.37
CA TYR A 44 -16.90 8.19 2.74
C TYR A 44 -17.04 9.47 3.55
N THR A 45 -16.72 10.61 2.96
CA THR A 45 -16.78 11.91 3.63
C THR A 45 -18.22 12.36 3.87
N LEU A 46 -19.11 12.23 2.87
CA LEU A 46 -20.50 12.65 3.02
C LEU A 46 -21.33 11.74 3.92
N ALA A 47 -20.99 10.46 3.98
CA ALA A 47 -21.63 9.51 4.88
C ALA A 47 -20.89 9.32 6.21
N GLU A 48 -19.85 10.11 6.49
CA GLU A 48 -19.06 10.08 7.74
C GLU A 48 -18.56 8.65 8.10
N LEU A 49 -18.00 7.95 7.11
CA LEU A 49 -17.56 6.56 7.25
C LEU A 49 -16.11 6.43 7.77
N GLY A 50 -15.67 7.37 8.60
CA GLY A 50 -14.30 7.38 9.18
C GLY A 50 -13.44 8.51 8.67
N PHE A 51 -13.88 9.26 7.65
CA PHE A 51 -13.27 10.52 7.23
C PHE A 51 -14.21 11.68 7.49
N SER A 52 -13.63 12.81 7.85
CA SER A 52 -14.37 14.06 7.99
C SER A 52 -13.64 15.17 7.23
N ASP A 53 -14.38 15.97 6.52
CA ASP A 53 -13.90 17.18 5.87
C ASP A 53 -15.07 18.15 5.82
N SER A 54 -15.18 19.00 6.86
CA SER A 54 -16.29 19.94 6.98
C SER A 54 -16.37 20.93 5.82
N THR A 55 -15.22 21.33 5.27
CA THR A 55 -15.15 22.23 4.11
C THR A 55 -15.68 21.55 2.86
N TYR A 56 -15.29 20.29 2.65
CA TYR A 56 -15.79 19.50 1.54
C TYR A 56 -17.28 19.21 1.68
N ALA A 57 -17.72 18.79 2.87
CA ALA A 57 -19.12 18.51 3.17
C ALA A 57 -20.01 19.77 3.02
N ALA A 58 -19.55 20.94 3.44
CA ALA A 58 -20.27 22.21 3.24
C ALA A 58 -20.47 22.54 1.75
N LYS A 59 -19.48 22.22 0.91
CA LYS A 59 -19.54 22.48 -0.54
C LYS A 59 -20.38 21.44 -1.30
N TYR A 60 -20.29 20.18 -0.90
CA TYR A 60 -20.82 19.05 -1.69
C TYR A 60 -21.88 18.21 -0.94
N GLY A 61 -22.24 18.54 0.30
CA GLY A 61 -23.13 17.73 1.14
C GLY A 61 -24.52 17.46 0.54
N ASN A 62 -25.01 18.38 -0.30
CA ASN A 62 -26.33 18.25 -0.96
C ASN A 62 -26.27 17.47 -2.28
N THR A 63 -25.10 16.92 -2.67
CA THR A 63 -24.93 16.22 -3.96
C THR A 63 -25.27 14.75 -3.89
N LEU A 64 -25.38 14.19 -2.68
CA LEU A 64 -25.79 12.81 -2.44
C LEU A 64 -27.15 12.82 -1.71
N PRO A 65 -28.16 12.10 -2.22
CA PRO A 65 -29.47 12.02 -1.56
C PRO A 65 -29.37 11.43 -0.15
N LYS A 66 -30.21 11.94 0.75
CA LYS A 66 -30.26 11.44 2.14
C LYS A 66 -30.43 9.91 2.22
N ALA A 67 -31.27 9.32 1.37
CA ALA A 67 -31.47 7.88 1.35
C ALA A 67 -30.19 7.08 1.02
N ALA A 68 -29.32 7.63 0.18
CA ALA A 68 -28.02 7.04 -0.11
C ALA A 68 -27.08 7.14 1.10
N ILE A 69 -27.02 8.31 1.75
CA ILE A 69 -26.27 8.51 2.99
C ILE A 69 -26.76 7.55 4.08
N ASP A 70 -28.07 7.47 4.31
CA ASP A 70 -28.66 6.58 5.31
C ASP A 70 -28.31 5.10 5.03
N THR A 71 -28.29 4.70 3.75
CA THR A 71 -27.88 3.36 3.35
C THR A 71 -26.43 3.09 3.70
N LEU A 72 -25.51 4.00 3.38
CA LEU A 72 -24.09 3.85 3.70
C LEU A 72 -23.87 3.83 5.22
N GLN A 73 -24.54 4.71 5.96
CA GLN A 73 -24.46 4.74 7.42
C GLN A 73 -25.00 3.48 8.09
N LYS A 74 -26.06 2.88 7.54
CA LYS A 74 -26.57 1.57 8.01
C LYS A 74 -25.50 0.48 8.01
N TYR A 75 -24.60 0.53 7.04
CA TYR A 75 -23.52 -0.44 6.87
C TYR A 75 -22.15 0.11 7.32
N LYS A 76 -22.11 1.22 8.03
CA LYS A 76 -20.88 1.89 8.50
C LYS A 76 -19.92 0.93 9.22
N LYS A 77 -20.45 0.01 10.05
CA LYS A 77 -19.63 -0.96 10.78
C LYS A 77 -18.75 -1.83 9.88
N TYR A 78 -19.17 -2.07 8.62
CA TYR A 78 -18.39 -2.84 7.64
C TYR A 78 -17.43 -1.96 6.82
N LEU A 79 -17.65 -0.64 6.80
CA LEU A 79 -16.93 0.30 5.95
C LEU A 79 -15.85 1.11 6.71
N THR A 80 -15.85 1.09 8.04
CA THR A 80 -14.90 1.88 8.84
C THR A 80 -13.67 1.05 9.17
N PHE A 81 -12.49 1.54 8.81
CA PHE A 81 -11.21 0.88 9.12
C PHE A 81 -10.95 0.80 10.63
N GLY A 82 -10.32 -0.28 11.08
CA GLY A 82 -9.79 -0.40 12.44
C GLY A 82 -10.79 -0.74 13.54
N GLN A 83 -12.00 -1.19 13.22
CA GLN A 83 -13.03 -1.50 14.22
C GLN A 83 -13.39 -3.01 14.30
N GLY A 84 -12.45 -3.89 14.64
CA GLY A 84 -12.71 -5.32 14.85
C GLY A 84 -13.28 -6.03 13.62
N GLU A 85 -14.48 -6.67 13.75
CA GLU A 85 -15.24 -7.14 12.57
C GLU A 85 -15.66 -6.00 11.65
N GLY A 86 -15.59 -4.76 12.15
CA GLY A 86 -15.71 -3.54 11.41
C GLY A 86 -14.58 -3.40 10.41
N GLY A 87 -14.90 -2.89 9.24
CA GLY A 87 -13.94 -2.69 8.17
C GLY A 87 -13.77 -3.85 7.21
N MET A 88 -14.51 -4.94 7.34
CA MET A 88 -14.46 -6.08 6.41
C MET A 88 -14.65 -5.66 4.95
N LEU A 89 -15.49 -4.65 4.69
CA LEU A 89 -15.72 -4.08 3.36
C LEU A 89 -14.87 -2.82 3.08
N ALA A 90 -14.20 -2.26 4.08
CA ALA A 90 -13.44 -1.02 3.91
C ALA A 90 -12.30 -1.22 2.90
N GLY A 91 -11.49 -2.26 3.07
CA GLY A 91 -10.43 -2.61 2.12
C GLY A 91 -10.99 -2.89 0.71
N PRO A 92 -11.88 -3.89 0.54
CA PRO A 92 -12.48 -4.20 -0.75
C PRO A 92 -13.14 -3.01 -1.45
N PHE A 93 -13.89 -2.19 -0.71
CA PHE A 93 -14.55 -1.03 -1.28
C PHE A 93 -13.56 0.07 -1.68
N PHE A 94 -12.57 0.34 -0.83
CA PHE A 94 -11.61 1.40 -1.09
C PHE A 94 -10.58 1.00 -2.17
N PHE A 95 -10.01 -0.19 -2.07
CA PHE A 95 -8.96 -0.64 -2.99
C PHE A 95 -9.52 -1.27 -4.27
N GLY A 96 -10.46 -2.20 -4.13
CA GLY A 96 -11.03 -2.91 -5.27
C GLY A 96 -11.82 -1.97 -6.19
N VAL A 97 -12.74 -1.21 -5.61
CA VAL A 97 -13.62 -0.33 -6.39
C VAL A 97 -12.88 0.89 -6.93
N SER A 98 -11.94 1.46 -6.17
CA SER A 98 -11.18 2.63 -6.62
C SER A 98 -10.15 2.34 -7.72
N ALA A 99 -9.75 1.08 -7.90
CA ALA A 99 -8.84 0.67 -8.95
C ALA A 99 -9.56 0.37 -10.29
N GLU A 100 -10.84 0.02 -10.23
CA GLU A 100 -11.61 -0.47 -11.37
C GLU A 100 -12.61 0.57 -11.89
N ASN A 101 -12.79 0.61 -13.20
CA ASN A 101 -13.94 1.29 -13.80
C ASN A 101 -15.17 0.40 -13.67
N ILE A 102 -16.07 0.73 -12.75
CA ILE A 102 -17.22 -0.08 -12.40
C ILE A 102 -18.48 0.40 -13.17
N PRO A 103 -18.84 -0.23 -14.28
CA PRO A 103 -19.93 0.24 -15.13
C PRO A 103 -21.33 -0.08 -14.57
N ASN A 104 -21.43 -1.05 -13.67
CA ASN A 104 -22.73 -1.49 -13.14
C ASN A 104 -22.59 -2.21 -11.77
N VAL A 105 -23.75 -2.45 -11.13
CA VAL A 105 -23.84 -3.07 -9.81
C VAL A 105 -23.26 -4.48 -9.78
N ASP A 106 -23.45 -5.26 -10.83
CA ASP A 106 -22.98 -6.65 -10.87
C ASP A 106 -21.45 -6.70 -10.95
N SER A 107 -20.84 -5.83 -11.75
CA SER A 107 -19.39 -5.69 -11.82
C SER A 107 -18.79 -5.30 -10.46
N MET A 108 -19.38 -4.32 -9.78
CA MET A 108 -18.97 -3.93 -8.45
C MET A 108 -19.15 -5.07 -7.43
N HIS A 109 -20.24 -5.78 -7.49
CA HIS A 109 -20.49 -6.93 -6.63
C HIS A 109 -19.44 -8.03 -6.85
N VAL A 110 -19.03 -8.29 -8.09
CA VAL A 110 -17.97 -9.25 -8.42
C VAL A 110 -16.63 -8.79 -7.84
N VAL A 111 -16.22 -7.53 -8.06
CA VAL A 111 -14.97 -6.97 -7.55
C VAL A 111 -14.91 -7.06 -6.02
N MET A 112 -15.98 -6.65 -5.33
CA MET A 112 -16.03 -6.71 -3.87
C MET A 112 -16.02 -8.15 -3.34
N ASN A 113 -16.68 -9.10 -4.04
CA ASN A 113 -16.65 -10.51 -3.66
C ASN A 113 -15.29 -11.15 -3.85
N VAL A 114 -14.60 -10.85 -4.95
CA VAL A 114 -13.24 -11.32 -5.18
C VAL A 114 -12.34 -10.83 -4.05
N ALA A 115 -12.35 -9.54 -3.75
CA ALA A 115 -11.54 -8.96 -2.70
C ALA A 115 -11.88 -9.51 -1.30
N LEU A 116 -13.15 -9.80 -0.99
CA LEU A 116 -13.55 -10.43 0.27
C LEU A 116 -13.07 -11.88 0.41
N ASN A 117 -12.99 -12.59 -0.71
CA ASN A 117 -12.65 -14.02 -0.73
C ASN A 117 -11.17 -14.28 -0.99
N GLU A 118 -10.39 -13.27 -1.36
CA GLU A 118 -8.94 -13.37 -1.45
C GLU A 118 -8.35 -13.80 -0.09
N GLY A 119 -7.82 -15.02 -0.06
CA GLY A 119 -7.23 -15.63 1.13
C GLY A 119 -8.21 -16.31 2.12
N LYS A 120 -9.52 -16.31 1.86
CA LYS A 120 -10.51 -16.99 2.72
C LYS A 120 -11.21 -18.12 1.98
N LYS A 121 -11.14 -19.32 2.57
CA LYS A 121 -11.87 -20.51 2.07
C LYS A 121 -13.38 -20.52 2.41
N ALA A 122 -13.89 -19.53 3.13
CA ALA A 122 -15.27 -19.46 3.60
C ALA A 122 -16.06 -18.40 2.84
N ASN A 123 -17.29 -18.69 2.49
CA ASN A 123 -18.23 -17.72 1.93
C ASN A 123 -18.47 -16.59 2.94
N ALA A 124 -18.54 -15.35 2.45
CA ALA A 124 -18.88 -14.21 3.29
C ALA A 124 -20.28 -14.40 3.91
N PRO A 125 -20.51 -13.95 5.17
CA PRO A 125 -21.81 -14.00 5.82
C PRO A 125 -22.92 -13.33 4.99
N VAL A 126 -24.15 -13.81 5.11
CA VAL A 126 -25.31 -13.31 4.31
C VAL A 126 -25.57 -11.83 4.51
N ASP A 127 -25.40 -11.32 5.70
CA ASP A 127 -25.57 -9.90 6.04
C ASP A 127 -24.47 -9.02 5.40
N VAL A 128 -23.23 -9.52 5.30
CA VAL A 128 -22.14 -8.87 4.57
C VAL A 128 -22.46 -8.81 3.08
N MET A 129 -23.01 -9.86 2.50
CA MET A 129 -23.42 -9.88 1.09
C MET A 129 -24.57 -8.91 0.81
N ALA A 130 -25.52 -8.78 1.75
CA ALA A 130 -26.57 -7.76 1.65
C ALA A 130 -25.99 -6.33 1.71
N ALA A 131 -24.97 -6.11 2.56
CA ALA A 131 -24.25 -4.85 2.63
C ALA A 131 -23.53 -4.53 1.31
N VAL A 132 -22.79 -5.49 0.74
CA VAL A 132 -22.11 -5.34 -0.56
C VAL A 132 -23.07 -4.87 -1.62
N ARG A 133 -24.22 -5.53 -1.76
CA ARG A 133 -25.23 -5.18 -2.78
C ARG A 133 -25.82 -3.78 -2.55
N ALA A 134 -26.12 -3.42 -1.31
CA ALA A 134 -26.67 -2.11 -0.99
C ALA A 134 -25.68 -0.97 -1.28
N ILE A 135 -24.39 -1.17 -0.93
CA ILE A 135 -23.32 -0.22 -1.20
C ILE A 135 -23.08 -0.09 -2.70
N ALA A 136 -23.06 -1.22 -3.43
CA ALA A 136 -22.92 -1.24 -4.88
C ALA A 136 -24.06 -0.46 -5.57
N ASN A 137 -25.28 -0.62 -5.11
CA ASN A 137 -26.43 0.14 -5.64
C ASN A 137 -26.25 1.65 -5.42
N VAL A 138 -25.82 2.09 -4.25
CA VAL A 138 -25.54 3.51 -3.98
C VAL A 138 -24.42 4.02 -4.90
N TYR A 139 -23.34 3.26 -5.01
CA TYR A 139 -22.20 3.65 -5.84
C TYR A 139 -22.63 3.87 -7.30
N VAL A 140 -23.21 2.87 -7.92
CA VAL A 140 -23.57 2.92 -9.36
C VAL A 140 -24.67 3.95 -9.64
N ALA A 141 -25.66 4.07 -8.77
CA ALA A 141 -26.77 5.00 -8.97
C ALA A 141 -26.35 6.48 -9.02
N HIS A 142 -25.24 6.82 -8.39
CA HIS A 142 -24.83 8.24 -8.26
C HIS A 142 -23.48 8.57 -8.92
N TYR A 143 -22.78 7.59 -9.48
CA TYR A 143 -21.45 7.77 -10.08
C TYR A 143 -21.46 8.72 -11.28
N ASP A 144 -22.39 8.55 -12.22
CA ASP A 144 -22.47 9.40 -13.41
C ASP A 144 -22.77 10.87 -13.05
N ALA A 145 -23.64 11.08 -12.07
CA ALA A 145 -23.93 12.42 -11.58
C ALA A 145 -22.71 13.08 -10.93
N TYR A 146 -21.93 12.31 -10.19
CA TYR A 146 -20.65 12.74 -9.63
C TYR A 146 -19.66 13.11 -10.74
N LEU A 147 -19.45 12.23 -11.71
CA LEU A 147 -18.54 12.47 -12.84
C LEU A 147 -18.86 13.75 -13.58
N LYS A 148 -20.15 14.00 -13.82
CA LYS A 148 -20.61 15.16 -14.61
C LYS A 148 -20.54 16.46 -13.82
N ASN A 149 -20.96 16.44 -12.54
CA ASN A 149 -21.29 17.68 -11.83
C ASN A 149 -20.25 18.06 -10.76
N ILE A 150 -19.43 17.10 -10.29
CA ILE A 150 -18.55 17.30 -9.13
C ILE A 150 -17.09 17.07 -9.50
N TYR A 151 -16.78 15.95 -10.13
CA TYR A 151 -15.40 15.54 -10.43
C TYR A 151 -14.58 16.56 -11.21
N PRO A 152 -15.10 17.31 -12.20
CA PRO A 152 -14.32 18.32 -12.91
C PRO A 152 -13.70 19.36 -11.98
N GLN A 153 -14.46 19.84 -10.97
CA GLN A 153 -13.96 20.78 -10.00
C GLN A 153 -13.01 20.12 -8.99
N VAL A 154 -13.33 18.92 -8.53
CA VAL A 154 -12.46 18.13 -7.64
C VAL A 154 -11.10 17.89 -8.28
N LYS A 155 -11.07 17.54 -9.56
CA LYS A 155 -9.84 17.36 -10.34
C LYS A 155 -9.07 18.67 -10.46
N ALA A 156 -9.73 19.76 -10.79
CA ALA A 156 -9.11 21.09 -10.93
C ALA A 156 -8.47 21.56 -9.60
N ASP A 157 -9.14 21.33 -8.46
CA ASP A 157 -8.62 21.68 -7.14
C ASP A 157 -7.29 20.97 -6.79
N MET A 158 -6.99 19.84 -7.42
CA MET A 158 -5.80 19.02 -7.14
C MET A 158 -4.70 19.13 -8.20
N GLU A 159 -4.98 19.69 -9.37
CA GLU A 159 -4.08 19.63 -10.52
C GLU A 159 -2.73 20.32 -10.26
N GLU A 160 -2.72 21.46 -9.59
CA GLU A 160 -1.48 22.15 -9.22
C GLU A 160 -0.60 21.27 -8.31
N ARG A 161 -1.21 20.63 -7.31
CA ARG A 161 -0.51 19.70 -6.41
C ARG A 161 0.06 18.50 -7.17
N ARG A 162 -0.72 17.91 -8.06
CA ARG A 162 -0.29 16.81 -8.90
C ARG A 162 0.95 17.17 -9.73
N GLN A 163 0.93 18.34 -10.37
CA GLN A 163 2.05 18.83 -11.17
C GLN A 163 3.29 19.07 -10.31
N MET A 164 3.13 19.69 -9.15
CA MET A 164 4.24 19.96 -8.23
C MET A 164 4.89 18.66 -7.74
N LEU A 165 4.10 17.68 -7.32
CA LEU A 165 4.59 16.36 -6.92
C LEU A 165 5.30 15.66 -8.08
N SER A 166 4.70 15.66 -9.28
CA SER A 166 5.31 15.05 -10.46
C SER A 166 6.68 15.65 -10.79
N GLN A 167 6.82 16.98 -10.70
CA GLN A 167 8.08 17.67 -10.92
C GLN A 167 9.15 17.33 -9.85
N ARG A 168 8.72 17.25 -8.60
CA ARG A 168 9.62 16.85 -7.50
C ARG A 168 10.09 15.41 -7.64
N MET A 169 9.14 14.52 -7.98
CA MET A 169 9.41 13.09 -8.16
C MET A 169 10.42 12.80 -9.28
N GLN A 170 10.36 13.54 -10.37
CA GLN A 170 11.30 13.40 -11.49
C GLN A 170 12.76 13.70 -11.10
N LYS A 171 12.97 14.46 -10.04
CA LYS A 171 14.32 14.83 -9.53
C LYS A 171 14.86 13.82 -8.53
N LEU A 172 14.04 12.87 -8.08
CA LEU A 172 14.43 11.87 -7.09
C LEU A 172 14.84 10.57 -7.76
N SER A 173 15.79 9.88 -7.15
CA SER A 173 16.33 8.61 -7.64
C SER A 173 15.90 7.42 -6.77
N PHE A 174 14.84 7.55 -5.97
CA PHE A 174 14.57 6.58 -4.92
C PHE A 174 14.30 5.14 -5.42
N VAL A 175 13.81 4.91 -6.64
CA VAL A 175 13.77 3.55 -7.19
C VAL A 175 15.16 2.92 -7.16
N LYS A 176 16.17 3.64 -7.70
CA LYS A 176 17.57 3.18 -7.69
C LYS A 176 18.16 3.13 -6.28
N ASP A 177 17.79 4.09 -5.43
CA ASP A 177 18.28 4.14 -4.06
C ASP A 177 17.73 2.97 -3.25
N TRP A 178 16.45 2.64 -3.40
CA TRP A 178 15.85 1.47 -2.79
C TRP A 178 16.47 0.16 -3.30
N GLU A 179 16.63 0.01 -4.62
CA GLU A 179 17.28 -1.17 -5.21
C GLU A 179 18.72 -1.32 -4.69
N ARG A 180 19.45 -0.23 -4.55
CA ARG A 180 20.82 -0.22 -4.07
C ARG A 180 20.94 -0.62 -2.59
N VAL A 181 20.05 -0.11 -1.72
CA VAL A 181 20.16 -0.36 -0.28
C VAL A 181 19.60 -1.70 0.14
N THR A 182 18.63 -2.24 -0.60
CA THR A 182 18.00 -3.54 -0.33
C THR A 182 18.61 -4.70 -1.10
N GLY A 183 19.29 -4.41 -2.23
CA GLY A 183 19.72 -5.43 -3.18
C GLY A 183 18.55 -6.03 -4.00
N TYR A 184 17.31 -5.64 -3.72
CA TYR A 184 16.14 -6.11 -4.45
C TYR A 184 15.94 -5.30 -5.72
N THR A 185 15.21 -5.85 -6.67
CA THR A 185 14.93 -5.20 -7.93
C THR A 185 13.43 -5.08 -8.13
N TRP A 186 12.96 -3.89 -8.47
CA TRP A 186 11.57 -3.67 -8.82
C TRP A 186 11.16 -4.46 -10.06
N ARG A 187 10.16 -5.31 -9.93
CA ARG A 187 9.65 -6.19 -11.00
C ARG A 187 8.17 -5.97 -11.31
N ARG A 188 7.50 -5.13 -10.53
CA ARG A 188 6.11 -4.75 -10.74
C ARG A 188 6.08 -3.61 -11.75
N GLY A 189 5.11 -3.50 -12.58
CA GLY A 189 4.98 -2.46 -13.60
C GLY A 189 5.22 -1.02 -13.13
N ASP A 190 4.45 -0.09 -13.60
CA ASP A 190 4.50 1.28 -13.14
C ASP A 190 3.98 1.38 -11.69
N TYR A 191 4.41 2.42 -10.97
CA TYR A 191 3.95 2.69 -9.61
C TYR A 191 3.00 3.88 -9.62
N HIS A 192 1.80 3.71 -9.08
CA HIS A 192 0.72 4.68 -9.11
C HIS A 192 0.52 5.34 -7.76
N TRP A 193 0.54 6.66 -7.74
CA TRP A 193 0.27 7.48 -6.57
C TRP A 193 -1.01 8.29 -6.82
N LEU A 194 -2.11 7.87 -6.19
CA LEU A 194 -3.42 8.41 -6.44
C LEU A 194 -3.77 9.48 -5.41
N LEU A 195 -4.09 10.67 -5.89
CA LEU A 195 -4.49 11.79 -5.05
C LEU A 195 -6.01 11.79 -4.88
N TYR A 196 -6.46 11.96 -3.64
CA TYR A 196 -7.87 12.21 -3.36
C TYR A 196 -8.10 13.56 -2.65
N ARG A 197 -9.27 14.15 -2.89
CA ARG A 197 -9.63 15.50 -2.42
C ARG A 197 -10.40 15.47 -1.10
N ALA A 198 -11.40 14.61 -0.99
CA ALA A 198 -12.29 14.53 0.16
C ALA A 198 -11.62 13.78 1.33
N GLY A 199 -12.01 14.10 2.56
CA GLY A 199 -11.48 13.42 3.75
C GLY A 199 -10.17 13.99 4.25
N GLN A 200 -10.21 15.19 4.78
CA GLN A 200 -9.05 15.89 5.31
C GLN A 200 -8.25 15.02 6.30
N LYS A 201 -6.93 14.92 6.07
CA LYS A 201 -6.01 14.08 6.86
C LYS A 201 -6.41 12.60 6.90
N GLY A 202 -7.14 12.12 5.92
CA GLY A 202 -7.41 10.70 5.76
C GLY A 202 -6.10 9.93 5.58
N PRO A 203 -6.10 8.64 5.92
CA PRO A 203 -4.92 7.81 5.83
C PRO A 203 -4.46 7.60 4.38
N SER A 204 -3.22 7.19 4.24
CA SER A 204 -2.71 6.60 3.02
C SER A 204 -3.17 5.14 2.94
N TYR A 205 -3.46 4.66 1.74
CA TYR A 205 -3.88 3.28 1.49
C TYR A 205 -3.07 2.66 0.39
N ASN A 206 -2.61 1.44 0.63
CA ASN A 206 -1.89 0.64 -0.34
C ASN A 206 -2.79 -0.41 -0.97
N ASN A 207 -2.84 -0.47 -2.28
CA ASN A 207 -3.27 -1.65 -3.00
C ASN A 207 -2.04 -2.42 -3.45
N LEU A 208 -1.70 -3.46 -2.70
CA LEU A 208 -0.49 -4.22 -2.89
C LEU A 208 -0.48 -5.03 -4.20
N ASN A 209 -1.64 -5.32 -4.77
CA ASN A 209 -1.74 -6.14 -5.99
C ASN A 209 -1.38 -5.36 -7.26
N ASP A 210 -1.67 -4.06 -7.31
CA ASP A 210 -1.46 -3.23 -8.50
C ASP A 210 -0.40 -2.13 -8.35
N SER A 211 0.38 -2.16 -7.28
CA SER A 211 1.40 -1.16 -6.97
C SER A 211 0.83 0.27 -6.92
N THR A 212 -0.33 0.40 -6.28
CA THR A 212 -1.06 1.65 -6.16
C THR A 212 -1.10 2.12 -4.71
N ASN A 213 -0.82 3.38 -4.48
CA ASN A 213 -1.03 4.03 -3.19
C ASN A 213 -1.99 5.21 -3.34
N THR A 214 -2.86 5.39 -2.35
CA THR A 214 -3.86 6.46 -2.34
C THR A 214 -3.62 7.38 -1.15
N VAL A 215 -3.55 8.69 -1.38
CA VAL A 215 -3.20 9.68 -0.35
C VAL A 215 -4.04 10.95 -0.46
N TRP A 216 -4.28 11.59 0.68
CA TRP A 216 -4.90 12.93 0.69
C TRP A 216 -3.98 13.97 0.03
N TYR A 217 -4.52 14.71 -0.96
CA TYR A 217 -3.75 15.58 -1.84
C TYR A 217 -3.02 16.72 -1.13
N ASN A 218 -3.56 17.25 -0.03
CA ASN A 218 -3.07 18.47 0.62
C ASN A 218 -2.23 18.19 1.89
N GLN A 219 -1.58 17.03 1.96
CA GLN A 219 -0.52 16.80 2.96
C GLN A 219 0.71 17.67 2.65
N ASP A 220 1.56 17.87 3.65
CA ASP A 220 2.88 18.47 3.42
C ASP A 220 3.64 17.73 2.31
N ILE A 221 4.33 18.46 1.43
CA ILE A 221 4.99 17.85 0.26
C ILE A 221 6.14 16.95 0.67
N ASP A 222 6.96 17.37 1.61
CA ASP A 222 8.11 16.58 2.02
C ASP A 222 7.65 15.33 2.78
N TYR A 223 6.54 15.44 3.53
CA TYR A 223 5.86 14.28 4.11
C TYR A 223 5.33 13.33 3.03
N GLN A 224 4.64 13.86 2.00
CA GLN A 224 4.14 13.03 0.90
C GLN A 224 5.28 12.30 0.16
N LEU A 225 6.40 12.97 -0.08
CA LEU A 225 7.57 12.36 -0.73
C LEU A 225 8.23 11.29 0.14
N ALA A 226 8.30 11.52 1.46
CA ALA A 226 8.82 10.55 2.40
C ALA A 226 7.90 9.32 2.51
N MET A 227 6.59 9.53 2.60
CA MET A 227 5.57 8.48 2.58
C MET A 227 5.65 7.68 1.29
N PHE A 228 5.68 8.36 0.14
CA PHE A 228 5.81 7.74 -1.15
C PHE A 228 7.04 6.81 -1.23
N SER A 229 8.20 7.29 -0.77
CA SER A 229 9.41 6.48 -0.75
C SER A 229 9.26 5.26 0.17
N HIS A 230 8.65 5.44 1.35
CA HIS A 230 8.37 4.35 2.28
C HIS A 230 7.47 3.27 1.67
N GLU A 231 6.35 3.67 1.10
CA GLU A 231 5.39 2.74 0.50
C GLU A 231 5.98 2.01 -0.72
N PHE A 232 6.81 2.69 -1.52
CA PHE A 232 7.56 2.04 -2.57
C PHE A 232 8.47 0.93 -2.01
N GLY A 233 9.09 1.17 -0.87
CA GLY A 233 9.92 0.17 -0.18
C GLY A 233 9.12 -1.04 0.30
N ILE A 234 7.92 -0.83 0.86
CA ILE A 234 6.99 -1.90 1.21
C ILE A 234 6.72 -2.78 -0.02
N PHE A 235 6.30 -2.19 -1.14
CA PHE A 235 6.04 -2.94 -2.38
C PHE A 235 7.26 -3.68 -2.91
N LEU A 236 8.45 -3.06 -2.83
CA LEU A 236 9.69 -3.67 -3.31
C LEU A 236 10.06 -4.92 -2.53
N MET A 237 9.84 -4.91 -1.21
CA MET A 237 10.25 -5.99 -0.31
C MET A 237 9.15 -7.04 -0.10
N GLN A 238 7.91 -6.71 -0.41
CA GLN A 238 6.73 -7.49 -0.07
C GLN A 238 6.83 -8.97 -0.44
N ASP A 239 7.16 -9.28 -1.69
CA ASP A 239 7.18 -10.67 -2.19
C ASP A 239 8.15 -11.58 -1.39
N SER A 240 9.19 -10.97 -0.80
CA SER A 240 10.19 -11.69 0.01
C SER A 240 9.82 -11.72 1.50
N ILE A 241 9.07 -10.74 1.98
CA ILE A 241 8.79 -10.58 3.42
C ILE A 241 7.40 -11.12 3.80
N ASP A 242 6.38 -10.98 2.97
CA ASP A 242 5.03 -11.47 3.28
C ASP A 242 4.96 -12.94 3.74
N PRO A 243 5.69 -13.90 3.12
CA PRO A 243 5.68 -15.27 3.61
C PRO A 243 6.21 -15.39 5.05
N ILE A 244 7.17 -14.53 5.42
CA ILE A 244 7.76 -14.52 6.76
C ILE A 244 6.81 -13.82 7.75
N VAL A 245 6.11 -12.77 7.30
CA VAL A 245 5.05 -12.11 8.09
C VAL A 245 3.98 -13.13 8.49
N GLU A 246 3.50 -13.93 7.54
CA GLU A 246 2.46 -14.93 7.81
C GLU A 246 2.97 -16.04 8.76
N GLU A 247 4.23 -16.48 8.60
CA GLU A 247 4.88 -17.43 9.53
C GLU A 247 4.85 -16.88 10.99
N PHE A 248 5.23 -15.61 11.16
CA PHE A 248 5.24 -15.02 12.50
C PHE A 248 3.85 -14.66 13.02
N LYS A 249 2.88 -14.34 12.18
CA LYS A 249 1.48 -14.20 12.58
C LYS A 249 0.91 -15.50 13.15
N GLU A 250 1.22 -16.63 12.52
CA GLU A 250 0.84 -17.94 13.08
C GLU A 250 1.53 -18.23 14.40
N TYR A 251 2.79 -17.86 14.52
CA TYR A 251 3.55 -18.02 15.75
C TYR A 251 2.97 -17.16 16.88
N THR A 252 2.78 -15.86 16.65
CA THR A 252 2.27 -14.93 17.67
C THR A 252 0.85 -15.26 18.14
N ARG A 253 0.00 -15.84 17.29
CA ARG A 253 -1.33 -16.32 17.68
C ARG A 253 -1.28 -17.50 18.66
N LYS A 254 -0.18 -18.24 18.68
CA LYS A 254 0.02 -19.41 19.58
C LYS A 254 0.69 -19.04 20.90
N LEU A 255 1.22 -17.83 21.00
CA LEU A 255 1.81 -17.35 22.24
C LEU A 255 0.68 -17.08 23.25
N ASP A 256 0.79 -17.74 24.40
CA ASP A 256 -0.05 -17.45 25.57
C ASP A 256 0.50 -16.18 26.23
N SER A 257 -0.04 -15.04 25.83
CA SER A 257 0.42 -13.72 26.26
C SER A 257 -0.78 -12.89 26.67
N ASP A 258 -0.62 -12.13 27.75
CA ASP A 258 -1.62 -11.15 28.21
C ASP A 258 -1.80 -9.99 27.21
N HIS A 259 -0.97 -9.93 26.18
CA HIS A 259 -1.00 -8.91 25.13
C HIS A 259 -1.22 -9.54 23.76
N ASP A 260 -2.03 -8.89 22.94
CA ASP A 260 -2.17 -9.27 21.54
C ASP A 260 -0.87 -8.93 20.79
N LEU A 261 -0.10 -9.96 20.43
CA LEU A 261 1.14 -9.84 19.67
C LEU A 261 0.95 -10.02 18.14
N THR A 262 -0.29 -10.19 17.69
CA THR A 262 -0.57 -10.48 16.28
C THR A 262 -0.24 -9.32 15.34
N TYR A 263 -0.14 -8.10 15.86
CA TYR A 263 0.29 -6.91 15.11
C TYR A 263 1.81 -6.82 14.91
N VAL A 264 2.61 -7.47 15.77
CA VAL A 264 4.08 -7.35 15.77
C VAL A 264 4.73 -7.66 14.42
N PRO A 265 4.35 -8.73 13.69
CA PRO A 265 4.95 -9.02 12.40
C PRO A 265 4.75 -7.91 11.38
N TRP A 266 3.56 -7.30 11.33
CA TRP A 266 3.30 -6.19 10.44
C TRP A 266 4.04 -4.92 10.87
N SER A 267 4.02 -4.59 12.16
CA SER A 267 4.76 -3.46 12.73
C SER A 267 6.26 -3.55 12.45
N ALA A 268 6.83 -4.76 12.51
CA ALA A 268 8.23 -4.99 12.16
C ALA A 268 8.52 -4.71 10.67
N PHE A 269 7.60 -5.08 9.76
CA PHE A 269 7.76 -4.83 8.33
C PHE A 269 7.69 -3.32 8.01
N GLU A 270 6.71 -2.64 8.56
CA GLU A 270 6.59 -1.18 8.48
C GLU A 270 7.86 -0.49 9.01
N SER A 271 8.36 -0.98 10.15
CA SER A 271 9.58 -0.45 10.77
C SER A 271 10.83 -0.68 9.93
N LEU A 272 10.93 -1.82 9.25
CA LEU A 272 12.04 -2.12 8.32
C LEU A 272 12.02 -1.16 7.12
N ALA A 273 10.84 -0.91 6.56
CA ALA A 273 10.69 0.06 5.48
C ALA A 273 11.05 1.49 5.95
N CYS A 274 10.62 1.89 7.15
CA CYS A 274 11.05 3.15 7.77
C CYS A 274 12.57 3.25 7.90
N TRP A 275 13.21 2.19 8.38
CA TRP A 275 14.65 2.14 8.59
C TRP A 275 15.45 2.31 7.29
N TYR A 276 15.07 1.61 6.22
CA TYR A 276 15.68 1.80 4.91
C TYR A 276 15.40 3.19 4.34
N ASN A 277 14.18 3.69 4.48
CA ASN A 277 13.80 5.02 3.99
C ASN A 277 14.61 6.13 4.67
N CYS A 278 14.88 6.00 5.97
CA CYS A 278 15.77 6.91 6.69
C CYS A 278 17.21 6.87 6.15
N LYS A 279 17.74 5.70 5.84
CA LYS A 279 19.07 5.56 5.22
C LYS A 279 19.13 6.20 3.84
N ILE A 280 18.09 6.06 3.02
CA ILE A 280 18.01 6.71 1.71
C ILE A 280 17.95 8.22 1.85
N ALA A 281 17.16 8.72 2.79
CA ALA A 281 16.98 10.15 3.03
C ALA A 281 18.16 10.80 3.79
N GLY A 282 19.11 10.02 4.29
CA GLY A 282 20.18 10.51 5.16
C GLY A 282 19.68 11.07 6.50
N ARG A 283 18.53 10.61 6.96
CA ARG A 283 17.90 11.04 8.22
C ARG A 283 18.15 10.01 9.33
N LYS A 284 18.14 10.47 10.57
CA LYS A 284 18.11 9.55 11.72
C LYS A 284 16.72 8.98 11.87
N THR A 285 16.61 7.71 12.23
CA THR A 285 15.33 7.02 12.49
C THR A 285 14.49 7.72 13.56
N ALA A 286 15.15 8.38 14.53
CA ALA A 286 14.46 9.17 15.56
C ALA A 286 13.66 10.36 15.00
N ASP A 287 13.99 10.83 13.81
CA ASP A 287 13.33 11.96 13.16
C ASP A 287 12.09 11.54 12.35
N TYR A 288 11.82 10.23 12.30
CA TYR A 288 10.74 9.66 11.49
C TYR A 288 9.50 9.35 12.33
N HIS A 289 8.83 10.39 12.80
CA HIS A 289 7.59 10.28 13.55
C HIS A 289 6.34 10.00 12.69
N ALA A 290 6.52 9.72 11.40
CA ALA A 290 5.41 9.68 10.44
C ALA A 290 4.40 8.56 10.68
N PHE A 291 4.78 7.46 11.34
CA PHE A 291 3.95 6.26 11.43
C PHE A 291 3.50 5.89 12.84
N GLY A 292 3.75 6.74 13.84
CA GLY A 292 3.01 6.77 15.12
C GLY A 292 3.08 5.53 16.02
N GLU A 293 3.81 4.49 15.64
CA GLU A 293 3.88 3.25 16.40
C GLU A 293 5.07 3.24 17.36
N ALA A 294 4.80 2.93 18.63
CA ALA A 294 5.82 2.87 19.67
C ALA A 294 6.97 1.90 19.34
N ASP A 295 6.68 0.87 18.55
CA ASP A 295 7.62 -0.19 18.22
C ASP A 295 8.61 0.16 17.12
N VAL A 296 8.32 1.14 16.26
CA VAL A 296 9.22 1.55 15.17
C VAL A 296 10.61 1.90 15.70
N LYS A 297 10.70 2.61 16.81
CA LYS A 297 11.98 2.98 17.41
C LYS A 297 12.76 1.75 17.87
N THR A 298 12.09 0.81 18.53
CA THR A 298 12.70 -0.43 19.02
C THR A 298 13.19 -1.28 17.85
N PHE A 299 12.35 -1.51 16.85
CA PHE A 299 12.75 -2.26 15.66
C PHE A 299 13.91 -1.62 14.91
N CYS A 300 13.89 -0.29 14.74
CA CYS A 300 15.00 0.41 14.10
C CYS A 300 16.33 0.25 14.85
N GLN A 301 16.32 0.21 16.19
CA GLN A 301 17.50 -0.07 16.99
C GLN A 301 18.00 -1.51 16.80
N ILE A 302 17.10 -2.47 16.75
CA ILE A 302 17.41 -3.87 16.45
C ILE A 302 18.04 -3.98 15.05
N PHE A 303 17.43 -3.39 14.03
CA PHE A 303 17.97 -3.42 12.65
C PHE A 303 19.33 -2.73 12.55
N ASP A 304 19.57 -1.66 13.29
CA ASP A 304 20.88 -1.01 13.38
C ASP A 304 21.94 -1.95 13.98
N SER A 305 21.60 -2.71 15.03
CA SER A 305 22.48 -3.70 15.66
C SER A 305 22.78 -4.83 14.66
N LEU A 306 21.75 -5.47 14.13
CA LEU A 306 21.88 -6.59 13.19
C LEU A 306 22.67 -6.19 11.91
N SER A 307 22.47 -4.97 11.43
CA SER A 307 23.21 -4.47 10.28
C SER A 307 24.71 -4.25 10.57
N LYS A 308 25.07 -3.83 11.80
CA LYS A 308 26.48 -3.74 12.24
C LYS A 308 27.13 -5.12 12.34
N ASP A 309 26.36 -6.14 12.66
CA ASP A 309 26.80 -7.54 12.69
C ASP A 309 26.90 -8.17 11.29
N GLY A 310 26.74 -7.35 10.24
CA GLY A 310 26.96 -7.73 8.85
C GLY A 310 25.72 -8.29 8.12
N ILE A 311 24.54 -8.24 8.73
CA ILE A 311 23.30 -8.66 8.08
C ILE A 311 22.83 -7.55 7.15
N SER A 312 22.67 -7.85 5.87
CA SER A 312 22.30 -6.88 4.84
C SER A 312 21.06 -7.28 4.02
N ASP A 313 20.71 -8.57 4.00
CA ASP A 313 19.51 -9.03 3.31
C ASP A 313 18.25 -8.60 4.07
N PRO A 314 17.28 -7.94 3.41
CA PRO A 314 16.07 -7.45 4.07
C PRO A 314 15.21 -8.54 4.73
N ALA A 315 15.07 -9.71 4.09
CA ALA A 315 14.29 -10.80 4.64
C ALA A 315 14.96 -11.43 5.88
N GLU A 316 16.30 -11.51 5.88
CA GLU A 316 17.08 -11.96 7.03
C GLU A 316 17.04 -10.94 8.18
N LEU A 317 17.19 -9.64 7.88
CA LEU A 317 17.04 -8.56 8.86
C LEU A 317 15.66 -8.61 9.51
N TYR A 318 14.61 -8.71 8.70
CA TYR A 318 13.25 -8.82 9.18
C TYR A 318 13.08 -10.04 10.10
N ARG A 319 13.47 -11.23 9.63
CA ARG A 319 13.32 -12.49 10.39
C ARG A 319 14.03 -12.44 11.75
N LYS A 320 15.28 -11.97 11.76
CA LYS A 320 16.06 -11.84 12.99
C LYS A 320 15.51 -10.73 13.89
N GLY A 321 15.09 -9.62 13.32
CA GLY A 321 14.53 -8.51 14.08
C GLY A 321 13.25 -8.90 14.82
N VAL A 322 12.34 -9.63 14.18
CA VAL A 322 11.13 -10.12 14.83
C VAL A 322 11.48 -11.13 15.93
N LYS A 323 12.42 -12.04 15.69
CA LYS A 323 12.88 -13.00 16.73
C LYS A 323 13.48 -12.30 17.94
N GLU A 324 14.35 -11.33 17.74
CA GLU A 324 14.97 -10.56 18.81
C GLU A 324 13.92 -9.78 19.60
N TYR A 325 12.97 -9.13 18.92
CA TYR A 325 11.88 -8.40 19.57
C TYR A 325 11.00 -9.30 20.43
N LEU A 326 10.67 -10.51 19.95
CA LEU A 326 9.84 -11.48 20.66
C LEU A 326 10.62 -12.32 21.68
N ASN A 327 11.94 -12.12 21.85
CA ASN A 327 12.85 -12.96 22.66
C ASN A 327 12.75 -14.45 22.28
N TYR A 328 12.73 -14.75 20.97
CA TYR A 328 12.50 -16.07 20.38
C TYR A 328 13.81 -16.78 19.99
#